data_5a005a169e3f00fa27255aabcf5c9002
#
_entry.id   5a005a169e3f00fa27255aabcf5c9002
#
_cell.length_a   1.000
_cell.length_b   1.000
_cell.length_c   1.000
_cell.angle_alpha   90.00
_cell.angle_beta   90.00
_cell.angle_gamma   90.00
#
_symmetry.space_group_name_H-M   'P 1'
#
loop_
_entity.id
_entity.type
_entity.pdbx_description
1 polymer ?
#
loop_
_entity_poly.entity_id
_entity_poly.type
_entity_poly.pdbx_seq_one_letter_code
_entity_poly.pdbx_strand_id
1 'polypeptide(L)'
;MEILTCTGVTKVYGTGENQVVALDHIDLTVEKGEFVSIVGASGSGKSTLLHILGSVDQPTEGKVIIEGTSLSALNRTQAAIFRRRKVGLVYQFYNLIPTLTIRKNILMPLL
;
A
#
# COMPACT_ATOMS: atom_id res chain seq x y z
N MET A 1 11.46 -8.85 15.10
CA MET A 1 10.45 -9.54 14.30
C MET A 1 10.07 -8.68 13.10
N GLU A 2 10.24 -9.19 11.92
CA GLU A 2 9.87 -8.49 10.69
C GLU A 2 8.35 -8.41 10.57
N ILE A 3 7.83 -7.21 10.43
CA ILE A 3 6.39 -7.00 10.24
C ILE A 3 6.03 -6.86 8.77
N LEU A 4 6.99 -6.39 7.95
CA LEU A 4 6.81 -6.16 6.52
C LEU A 4 8.05 -6.60 5.77
N THR A 5 7.87 -7.35 4.70
CA THR A 5 8.96 -7.73 3.79
C THR A 5 8.48 -7.56 2.36
N CYS A 6 9.20 -6.77 1.57
CA CYS A 6 9.02 -6.63 0.14
C CYS A 6 10.22 -7.24 -0.56
N THR A 7 9.98 -8.09 -1.55
CA THR A 7 11.05 -8.74 -2.32
C THR A 7 10.78 -8.56 -3.80
N GLY A 8 11.67 -7.84 -4.48
CA GLY A 8 11.61 -7.63 -5.92
C GLY A 8 10.33 -6.96 -6.41
N VAL A 9 9.73 -6.08 -5.61
CA VAL A 9 8.46 -5.45 -5.95
C VAL A 9 8.63 -4.54 -7.16
N THR A 10 7.88 -4.86 -8.21
CA THR A 10 7.90 -4.13 -9.47
C THR A 10 6.48 -3.75 -9.83
N LYS A 11 6.27 -2.50 -10.23
CA LYS A 11 4.97 -2.02 -10.69
C LYS A 11 5.13 -1.31 -12.02
N VAL A 12 4.41 -1.79 -13.01
CA VAL A 12 4.43 -1.26 -14.37
C VAL A 12 3.01 -0.88 -14.78
N TYR A 13 2.85 0.34 -15.27
CA TYR A 13 1.59 0.83 -15.81
C TYR A 13 1.68 0.96 -17.33
N GLY A 14 0.58 0.70 -18.03
CA GLY A 14 0.50 0.81 -19.46
C GLY A 14 1.06 -0.41 -20.19
N THR A 15 1.08 -0.34 -21.51
CA THR A 15 1.54 -1.41 -22.37
C THR A 15 2.37 -0.85 -23.54
N GLY A 16 3.32 -1.66 -24.04
CA GLY A 16 4.14 -1.31 -25.20
C GLY A 16 4.93 -0.01 -24.97
N GLU A 17 4.82 0.92 -25.92
CA GLU A 17 5.56 2.18 -25.86
C GLU A 17 5.08 3.15 -24.78
N ASN A 18 3.86 2.94 -24.26
CA ASN A 18 3.29 3.77 -23.21
C ASN A 18 3.53 3.18 -21.81
N GLN A 19 4.42 2.23 -21.72
CA GLN A 19 4.74 1.57 -20.46
C GLN A 19 5.54 2.49 -19.54
N VAL A 20 5.11 2.56 -18.27
CA VAL A 20 5.80 3.31 -17.24
C VAL A 20 6.16 2.38 -16.08
N VAL A 21 7.44 2.28 -15.76
CA VAL A 21 7.92 1.51 -14.61
C VAL A 21 7.91 2.43 -13.40
N ALA A 22 6.90 2.27 -12.56
CA ALA A 22 6.76 3.07 -11.34
C ALA A 22 7.66 2.57 -10.21
N LEU A 23 7.81 1.25 -10.09
CA LEU A 23 8.69 0.60 -9.12
C LEU A 23 9.50 -0.48 -9.85
N ASP A 24 10.79 -0.56 -9.57
CA ASP A 24 11.70 -1.49 -10.22
C ASP A 24 12.47 -2.30 -9.17
N HIS A 25 12.03 -3.53 -8.93
CA HIS A 25 12.67 -4.51 -8.05
C HIS A 25 13.01 -3.96 -6.67
N ILE A 26 11.99 -3.40 -5.99
CA ILE A 26 12.16 -2.80 -4.67
C ILE A 26 12.20 -3.87 -3.59
N ASP A 27 13.24 -3.83 -2.78
CA ASP A 27 13.38 -4.66 -1.57
C ASP A 27 13.30 -3.77 -0.34
N LEU A 28 12.48 -4.17 0.62
CA LEU A 28 12.28 -3.42 1.86
C LEU A 28 11.90 -4.36 2.98
N THR A 29 12.49 -4.16 4.15
CA THR A 29 12.14 -4.89 5.36
C THR A 29 11.89 -3.89 6.48
N VAL A 30 10.78 -4.06 7.19
CA VAL A 30 10.42 -3.22 8.34
C VAL A 30 10.21 -4.11 9.55
N GLU A 31 10.88 -3.78 10.64
CA GLU A 31 10.76 -4.48 11.92
C GLU A 31 9.57 -3.94 12.71
N LYS A 32 9.02 -4.76 13.57
CA LYS A 32 7.92 -4.36 14.45
C LYS A 32 8.34 -3.18 15.33
N GLY A 33 7.52 -2.14 15.36
CA GLY A 33 7.78 -0.93 16.14
C GLY A 33 8.68 0.09 15.45
N GLU A 34 9.19 -0.22 14.26
CA GLU A 34 10.06 0.68 13.51
C GLU A 34 9.25 1.76 12.80
N PHE A 35 9.77 2.97 12.78
CA PHE A 35 9.23 4.10 12.02
C PHE A 35 10.10 4.32 10.78
N VAL A 36 9.53 4.18 9.60
CA VAL A 36 10.25 4.28 8.33
C VAL A 36 9.71 5.44 7.50
N SER A 37 10.61 6.29 7.00
CA SER A 37 10.27 7.36 6.06
C SER A 37 10.72 6.98 4.66
N ILE A 38 9.82 7.18 3.68
CA ILE A 38 10.13 7.01 2.27
C ILE A 38 10.22 8.40 1.65
N VAL A 39 11.42 8.77 1.22
CA VAL A 39 11.67 10.08 0.65
C VAL A 39 12.05 9.97 -0.82
N GLY A 40 11.71 11.00 -1.59
CA GLY A 40 12.02 11.07 -3.01
C GLY A 40 11.25 12.19 -3.66
N ALA A 41 11.65 12.55 -4.88
CA ALA A 41 10.98 13.56 -5.66
C ALA A 41 9.55 13.12 -6.06
N SER A 42 8.70 14.08 -6.39
CA SER A 42 7.39 13.80 -6.96
C SER A 42 7.55 12.91 -8.21
N GLY A 43 6.71 11.89 -8.33
CA GLY A 43 6.79 10.94 -9.45
C GLY A 43 7.83 9.83 -9.28
N SER A 44 8.47 9.71 -8.11
CA SER A 44 9.47 8.67 -7.84
C SER A 44 8.88 7.31 -7.43
N GLY A 45 7.55 7.18 -7.41
CA GLY A 45 6.89 5.92 -7.06
C GLY A 45 6.51 5.77 -5.60
N LYS A 46 6.70 6.79 -4.76
CA LYS A 46 6.37 6.72 -3.32
C LYS A 46 4.92 6.34 -3.06
N SER A 47 3.99 7.03 -3.72
CA SER A 47 2.56 6.76 -3.55
C SER A 47 2.19 5.37 -4.07
N THR A 48 2.79 4.93 -5.18
CA THR A 48 2.60 3.60 -5.73
C THR A 48 3.03 2.54 -4.73
N LEU A 49 4.20 2.70 -4.12
CA LEU A 49 4.69 1.77 -3.11
C LEU A 49 3.75 1.70 -1.91
N LEU A 50 3.30 2.85 -1.41
CA LEU A 50 2.38 2.90 -0.28
C LEU A 50 1.03 2.23 -0.58
N HIS A 51 0.51 2.40 -1.80
CA HIS A 51 -0.72 1.72 -2.21
C HIS A 51 -0.57 0.21 -2.25
N ILE A 52 0.58 -0.28 -2.69
CA ILE A 52 0.87 -1.72 -2.71
C ILE A 52 1.03 -2.25 -1.28
N LEU A 53 1.75 -1.54 -0.41
CA LEU A 53 1.93 -1.94 0.98
C LEU A 53 0.60 -1.90 1.75
N GLY A 54 -0.29 -1.00 1.39
CA GLY A 54 -1.62 -0.92 1.97
C GLY A 54 -2.64 -1.89 1.38
N SER A 55 -2.23 -2.75 0.45
CA SER A 55 -3.07 -3.70 -0.28
C SER A 55 -4.18 -3.04 -1.11
N VAL A 56 -4.05 -1.75 -1.43
CA VAL A 56 -4.97 -1.03 -2.33
C VAL A 56 -4.71 -1.40 -3.77
N ASP A 57 -3.46 -1.67 -4.11
CA ASP A 57 -3.03 -2.09 -5.44
C ASP A 57 -2.15 -3.33 -5.30
N GLN A 58 -1.89 -4.02 -6.41
CA GLN A 58 -1.04 -5.20 -6.43
C GLN A 58 0.21 -4.95 -7.25
N PRO A 59 1.36 -5.55 -6.89
CA PRO A 59 2.55 -5.46 -7.70
C PRO A 59 2.39 -6.25 -9.00
N THR A 60 3.08 -5.79 -10.04
CA THR A 60 3.19 -6.54 -11.29
C THR A 60 4.05 -7.79 -11.09
N GLU A 61 5.13 -7.65 -10.32
CA GLU A 61 6.02 -8.74 -9.94
C GLU A 61 6.47 -8.53 -8.49
N GLY A 62 7.00 -9.59 -7.90
CA GLY A 62 7.53 -9.54 -6.55
C GLY A 62 6.50 -9.94 -5.49
N LYS A 63 6.92 -9.86 -4.24
CA LYS A 63 6.11 -10.29 -3.10
C LYS A 63 6.08 -9.22 -2.02
N VAL A 64 4.92 -9.13 -1.35
CA VAL A 64 4.76 -8.34 -0.13
C VAL A 64 4.18 -9.25 0.94
N ILE A 65 4.88 -9.36 2.06
CA ILE A 65 4.45 -10.16 3.20
C ILE A 65 4.30 -9.24 4.40
N ILE A 66 3.12 -9.23 5.02
CA ILE A 66 2.83 -8.43 6.21
C ILE A 66 2.34 -9.38 7.31
N GLU A 67 3.03 -9.36 8.44
CA GLU A 67 2.74 -10.26 9.58
C GLU A 67 2.61 -11.73 9.15
N GLY A 68 3.48 -12.17 8.26
CA GLY A 68 3.48 -13.55 7.77
C GLY A 68 2.45 -13.85 6.68
N THR A 69 1.62 -12.89 6.30
CA THR A 69 0.60 -13.06 5.26
C THR A 69 1.09 -12.48 3.94
N SER A 70 1.12 -13.33 2.90
CA SER A 70 1.43 -12.86 1.55
C SER A 70 0.21 -12.17 0.95
N LEU A 71 0.35 -10.90 0.56
CA LEU A 71 -0.77 -10.13 0.00
C LEU A 71 -1.26 -10.71 -1.34
N SER A 72 -0.38 -11.33 -2.11
CA SER A 72 -0.77 -11.94 -3.40
C SER A 72 -1.64 -13.19 -3.23
N ALA A 73 -1.64 -13.81 -2.05
CA ALA A 73 -2.46 -14.97 -1.77
C ALA A 73 -3.91 -14.62 -1.38
N LEU A 74 -4.20 -13.33 -1.19
CA LEU A 74 -5.52 -12.86 -0.79
C LEU A 74 -6.37 -12.58 -2.03
N ASN A 75 -7.63 -13.04 -2.01
CA ASN A 75 -8.60 -12.61 -3.01
C ASN A 75 -9.08 -11.18 -2.68
N ARG A 76 -9.95 -10.61 -3.54
CA ARG A 76 -10.41 -9.24 -3.37
C ARG A 76 -11.09 -9.03 -2.01
N THR A 77 -11.94 -9.95 -1.59
CA THR A 77 -12.66 -9.86 -0.30
C THR A 77 -11.70 -10.00 0.88
N GLN A 78 -10.79 -10.97 0.83
CA GLN A 78 -9.80 -11.17 1.87
C GLN A 78 -8.86 -9.98 1.99
N ALA A 79 -8.45 -9.39 0.87
CA ALA A 79 -7.60 -8.20 0.86
C ALA A 79 -8.30 -7.00 1.51
N ALA A 80 -9.61 -6.82 1.25
CA ALA A 80 -10.39 -5.75 1.87
C ALA A 80 -10.49 -5.94 3.39
N ILE A 81 -10.70 -7.16 3.86
CA ILE A 81 -10.75 -7.47 5.30
C ILE A 81 -9.39 -7.26 5.94
N PHE A 82 -8.33 -7.71 5.30
CA PHE A 82 -6.96 -7.54 5.78
C PHE A 82 -6.63 -6.04 5.91
N ARG A 83 -6.93 -5.26 4.89
CA ARG A 83 -6.70 -3.81 4.87
C ARG A 83 -7.44 -3.12 6.02
N ARG A 84 -8.70 -3.47 6.25
CA ARG A 84 -9.51 -2.90 7.32
C ARG A 84 -8.95 -3.19 8.70
N ARG A 85 -8.42 -4.39 8.92
CA ARG A 85 -7.96 -4.85 10.24
C ARG A 85 -6.50 -4.52 10.55
N LYS A 86 -5.65 -4.49 9.53
CA LYS A 86 -4.19 -4.46 9.71
C LYS A 86 -3.53 -3.18 9.22
N VAL A 87 -4.22 -2.40 8.39
CA VAL A 87 -3.63 -1.26 7.70
C VAL A 87 -4.45 0.00 7.94
N GLY A 88 -3.76 1.08 8.30
CA GLY A 88 -4.35 2.42 8.30
C GLY A 88 -3.67 3.26 7.23
N LEU A 89 -4.46 3.89 6.35
CA LEU A 89 -3.95 4.74 5.29
C LEU A 89 -4.35 6.18 5.52
N VAL A 90 -3.38 7.09 5.34
CA VAL A 90 -3.61 8.53 5.33
C VAL A 90 -3.26 9.03 3.94
N TYR A 91 -4.27 9.52 3.22
CA TYR A 91 -4.09 9.99 1.86
C TYR A 91 -3.63 11.45 1.84
N GLN A 92 -2.99 11.85 0.73
CA GLN A 92 -2.50 13.20 0.53
C GLN A 92 -3.62 14.25 0.63
N PHE A 93 -4.83 13.91 0.18
CA PHE A 93 -5.99 14.82 0.14
C PHE A 93 -7.05 14.48 1.18
N TYR A 94 -6.70 13.90 2.29
CA TYR A 94 -7.56 13.59 3.45
C TYR A 94 -8.82 12.74 3.15
N ASN A 95 -9.42 12.84 1.99
CA ASN A 95 -10.62 12.09 1.56
C ASN A 95 -11.81 12.19 2.52
N LEU A 96 -12.03 13.39 3.06
CA LEU A 96 -13.18 13.65 3.93
C LEU A 96 -14.45 13.79 3.10
N ILE A 97 -15.57 13.31 3.64
CA ILE A 97 -16.88 13.45 3.01
C ILE A 97 -17.51 14.77 3.49
N PRO A 98 -17.70 15.78 2.61
CA PRO A 98 -18.12 17.11 3.04
C PRO A 98 -19.48 17.17 3.73
N THR A 99 -20.38 16.23 3.40
CA THR A 99 -21.73 16.16 3.96
C THR A 99 -21.80 15.47 5.32
N LEU A 100 -20.69 14.90 5.81
CA LEU A 100 -20.62 14.24 7.09
C LEU A 100 -19.95 15.13 8.13
N THR A 101 -20.32 14.92 9.40
CA THR A 101 -19.63 15.57 10.52
C THR A 101 -18.20 15.08 10.66
N ILE A 102 -17.38 15.80 11.43
CA ILE A 102 -16.01 15.37 11.74
C ILE A 102 -16.02 14.00 12.40
N ARG A 103 -16.92 13.77 13.35
CA ARG A 103 -17.04 12.48 14.04
C ARG A 103 -17.34 11.33 13.06
N LYS A 104 -18.30 11.54 12.15
CA LYS A 104 -18.65 10.51 11.16
C LYS A 104 -17.52 10.22 10.20
N ASN A 105 -16.76 11.22 9.77
CA ASN A 105 -15.58 11.01 8.94
C ASN A 105 -14.52 10.17 9.66
N ILE A 106 -14.30 10.42 10.95
CA ILE A 106 -13.32 9.67 11.75
C ILE A 106 -13.78 8.22 11.93
N LEU A 107 -15.08 7.99 12.16
CA LEU A 107 -15.62 6.66 12.41
C LEU A 107 -15.84 5.83 11.15
N MET A 108 -15.90 6.47 9.97
CA MET A 108 -16.19 5.79 8.70
C MET A 108 -15.30 4.55 8.46
N PRO A 109 -13.98 4.60 8.67
CA PRO A 109 -13.13 3.42 8.44
C PRO A 109 -13.45 2.24 9.36
N LEU A 110 -14.20 2.45 10.43
CA LEU A 110 -14.58 1.40 11.38
C LEU A 110 -15.88 0.68 10.97
N LEU A 111 -16.56 1.22 9.99
CA LEU A 111 -17.80 0.65 9.45
C LEU A 111 -17.49 -0.33 8.33
#